data_8445a22b95d31cb09ba80a0c318db7eb
#
_entry.id   8445a22b95d31cb09ba80a0c318db7eb
#
_cell.length_a   1.000
_cell.length_b   1.000
_cell.length_c   1.000
_cell.angle_alpha   90.00
_cell.angle_beta   90.00
_cell.angle_gamma   90.00
#
_symmetry.space_group_name_H-M   'P 1'
#
loop_
_entity.id
_entity.type
_entity.pdbx_description
1 polymer ?
#
loop_
_entity_poly.entity_id
_entity_poly.type
_entity_poly.pdbx_seq_one_letter_code
_entity_poly.pdbx_strand_id
1 'polypeptide(L)'
;MEIGDSIRKLRMWREMTQKELAQRIGMSANALCAIELNRAFPAKETIVKVCRELGVPVGYLLFFALTEEDIPKEKRELFRILREDLCDVLLKEE
;
A
#
# COMPACT_ATOMS: atom_id res chain seq x y z
N MET A 1 4.82 5.27 9.05
CA MET A 1 4.20 5.04 7.74
C MET A 1 4.99 3.96 6.99
N GLU A 2 4.31 2.92 6.57
CA GLU A 2 4.94 1.75 5.96
C GLU A 2 4.40 1.54 4.54
N ILE A 3 4.95 2.31 3.60
CA ILE A 3 4.51 2.28 2.20
C ILE A 3 4.74 0.91 1.56
N GLY A 4 5.85 0.25 1.87
CA GLY A 4 6.15 -1.08 1.34
C GLY A 4 5.11 -2.11 1.73
N ASP A 5 4.69 -2.13 2.99
CA ASP A 5 3.64 -3.02 3.46
C ASP A 5 2.32 -2.74 2.76
N SER A 6 2.01 -1.47 2.55
CA SER A 6 0.79 -1.05 1.86
C SER A 6 0.77 -1.56 0.42
N ILE A 7 1.89 -1.41 -0.30
CA ILE A 7 2.02 -1.92 -1.67
C ILE A 7 1.81 -3.44 -1.68
N ARG A 8 2.45 -4.15 -0.77
CA ARG A 8 2.33 -5.60 -0.68
C ARG A 8 0.89 -6.03 -0.42
N LYS A 9 0.21 -5.40 0.54
CA LYS A 9 -1.17 -5.74 0.88
C LYS A 9 -2.11 -5.50 -0.29
N LEU A 10 -2.00 -4.36 -0.97
CA LEU A 10 -2.85 -4.05 -2.11
C LEU A 10 -2.54 -4.95 -3.30
N ARG A 11 -1.26 -5.29 -3.52
CA ARG A 11 -0.86 -6.24 -4.56
C ARG A 11 -1.49 -7.60 -4.32
N MET A 12 -1.41 -8.10 -3.09
CA MET A 12 -1.99 -9.39 -2.72
C MET A 12 -3.52 -9.38 -2.81
N TRP A 13 -4.12 -8.26 -2.43
CA TRP A 13 -5.56 -8.09 -2.58
C TRP A 13 -6.00 -8.19 -4.04
N ARG A 14 -5.17 -7.71 -4.97
CA ARG A 14 -5.40 -7.84 -6.41
C ARG A 14 -4.93 -9.19 -6.97
N GLU A 15 -4.48 -10.10 -6.12
CA GLU A 15 -3.99 -11.44 -6.53
C GLU A 15 -2.88 -11.37 -7.56
N MET A 16 -1.99 -10.40 -7.41
CA MET A 16 -0.87 -10.17 -8.31
C MET A 16 0.44 -10.58 -7.64
N THR A 17 1.32 -11.25 -8.40
CA THR A 17 2.65 -11.61 -7.88
C THR A 17 3.59 -10.41 -7.93
N GLN A 18 4.67 -10.45 -7.14
CA GLN A 18 5.72 -9.42 -7.21
C GLN A 18 6.27 -9.29 -8.64
N LYS A 19 6.51 -10.43 -9.28
CA LYS A 19 7.06 -10.47 -10.63
C LYS A 19 6.12 -9.77 -11.62
N GLU A 20 4.83 -10.05 -11.53
CA GLU A 20 3.84 -9.44 -12.40
C GLU A 20 3.78 -7.93 -12.22
N LEU A 21 3.70 -7.46 -10.97
CA LEU A 21 3.63 -6.02 -10.70
C LEU A 21 4.93 -5.34 -11.13
N ALA A 22 6.08 -5.91 -10.78
CA ALA A 22 7.38 -5.35 -11.16
C ALA A 22 7.50 -5.19 -12.68
N GLN A 23 7.11 -6.23 -13.43
CA GLN A 23 7.13 -6.20 -14.89
C GLN A 23 6.24 -5.08 -15.44
N ARG A 24 5.05 -4.90 -14.88
CA ARG A 24 4.09 -3.88 -15.34
C ARG A 24 4.57 -2.46 -15.08
N ILE A 25 5.32 -2.24 -14.00
CA ILE A 25 5.82 -0.92 -13.67
C ILE A 25 7.27 -0.68 -14.13
N GLY A 26 7.85 -1.64 -14.85
CA GLY A 26 9.17 -1.48 -15.47
C GLY A 26 10.33 -1.54 -14.50
N MET A 27 10.24 -2.36 -13.44
CA MET A 27 11.36 -2.56 -12.51
C MET A 27 11.60 -4.04 -12.28
N SER A 28 12.75 -4.38 -11.70
CA SER A 28 13.07 -5.76 -11.37
C SER A 28 12.25 -6.24 -10.16
N ALA A 29 12.00 -7.55 -10.11
CA ALA A 29 11.33 -8.15 -8.94
C ALA A 29 12.13 -7.91 -7.65
N ASN A 30 13.48 -7.92 -7.74
CA ASN A 30 14.33 -7.64 -6.58
C ASN A 30 14.15 -6.20 -6.08
N ALA A 31 14.04 -5.24 -6.99
CA ALA A 31 13.82 -3.84 -6.62
C ALA A 31 12.47 -3.67 -5.94
N LEU A 32 11.42 -4.30 -6.47
CA LEU A 32 10.09 -4.26 -5.85
C LEU A 32 10.10 -4.96 -4.48
N CYS A 33 10.80 -6.08 -4.38
CA CYS A 33 10.95 -6.78 -3.11
C CYS A 33 11.57 -5.89 -2.04
N ALA A 34 12.62 -5.15 -2.39
CA ALA A 34 13.27 -4.20 -1.46
C ALA A 34 12.30 -3.13 -0.98
N ILE A 35 11.46 -2.62 -1.88
CA ILE A 35 10.43 -1.63 -1.54
C ILE A 35 9.40 -2.26 -0.59
N GLU A 36 8.91 -3.44 -0.89
CA GLU A 36 7.89 -4.11 -0.08
C GLU A 36 8.41 -4.49 1.31
N LEU A 37 9.73 -4.70 1.44
CA LEU A 37 10.36 -4.96 2.73
C LEU A 37 10.76 -3.68 3.48
N ASN A 38 10.39 -2.52 2.95
CA ASN A 38 10.74 -1.20 3.51
C ASN A 38 12.26 -0.96 3.60
N ARG A 39 13.04 -1.62 2.72
CA ARG A 39 14.48 -1.40 2.62
C ARG A 39 14.82 -0.27 1.66
N ALA A 40 13.90 0.06 0.77
CA ALA A 40 14.04 1.18 -0.17
C ALA A 40 12.73 1.94 -0.19
N PHE A 41 12.81 3.28 -0.25
CA PHE A 41 11.63 4.13 -0.36
C PHE A 41 11.33 4.34 -1.84
N PRO A 42 10.09 4.11 -2.29
CA PRO A 42 9.76 4.27 -3.71
C PRO A 42 9.74 5.73 -4.12
N ALA A 43 10.18 6.01 -5.34
CA ALA A 43 10.05 7.33 -5.93
C ALA A 43 8.57 7.64 -6.17
N LYS A 44 8.24 8.92 -6.29
CA LYS A 44 6.88 9.37 -6.56
C LYS A 44 6.29 8.70 -7.80
N GLU A 45 7.06 8.65 -8.88
CA GLU A 45 6.62 8.02 -10.13
C GLU A 45 6.30 6.54 -9.94
N THR A 46 7.09 5.86 -9.11
CA THR A 46 6.85 4.44 -8.79
C THR A 46 5.53 4.27 -8.05
N ILE A 47 5.26 5.12 -7.07
CA ILE A 47 3.99 5.11 -6.32
C ILE A 47 2.81 5.28 -7.28
N VAL A 48 2.89 6.25 -8.18
CA VAL A 48 1.83 6.51 -9.15
C VAL A 48 1.62 5.30 -10.07
N LYS A 49 2.71 4.71 -10.56
CA LYS A 49 2.62 3.53 -11.44
C LYS A 49 2.01 2.33 -10.73
N VAL A 50 2.42 2.09 -9.48
CA VAL A 50 1.87 0.99 -8.67
C VAL A 50 0.36 1.16 -8.51
N CYS A 51 -0.07 2.34 -8.11
CA CYS A 51 -1.50 2.63 -7.92
C CYS A 51 -2.29 2.48 -9.22
N ARG A 52 -1.72 2.90 -10.34
CA ARG A 52 -2.35 2.75 -11.65
C ARG A 52 -2.55 1.28 -12.00
N GLU A 53 -1.51 0.46 -11.81
CA GLU A 53 -1.58 -0.97 -12.14
C GLU A 53 -2.48 -1.73 -11.18
N LEU A 54 -2.55 -1.31 -9.92
CA LEU A 54 -3.43 -1.92 -8.94
C LEU A 54 -4.87 -1.40 -9.03
N GLY A 55 -5.09 -0.35 -9.83
CA GLY A 55 -6.42 0.21 -10.00
C GLY A 55 -6.98 0.86 -8.75
N VAL A 56 -6.12 1.50 -7.94
CA VAL A 56 -6.52 2.18 -6.71
C VAL A 56 -6.04 3.63 -6.72
N PRO A 57 -6.79 4.55 -6.09
CA PRO A 57 -6.29 5.91 -5.89
C PRO A 57 -5.04 5.91 -4.99
N VAL A 58 -4.15 6.88 -5.21
CA VAL A 58 -2.95 7.04 -4.36
C VAL A 58 -3.33 7.17 -2.89
N GLY A 59 -4.46 7.81 -2.60
CA GLY A 59 -4.97 7.94 -1.24
C GLY A 59 -5.18 6.60 -0.53
N TYR A 60 -5.59 5.55 -1.25
CA TYR A 60 -5.71 4.21 -0.67
C TYR A 60 -4.36 3.69 -0.18
N LEU A 61 -3.34 3.82 -1.04
CA LEU A 61 -2.00 3.37 -0.70
C LEU A 61 -1.50 4.09 0.56
N LEU A 62 -1.66 5.41 0.61
CA LEU A 62 -1.21 6.22 1.74
C LEU A 62 -2.00 5.89 3.00
N PHE A 63 -3.32 5.68 2.89
CA PHE A 63 -4.14 5.31 4.03
C PHE A 63 -3.67 3.98 4.64
N PHE A 64 -3.46 2.95 3.81
CA PHE A 64 -3.01 1.65 4.29
C PHE A 64 -1.56 1.66 4.77
N ALA A 65 -0.79 2.68 4.41
CA ALA A 65 0.58 2.85 4.90
C ALA A 65 0.63 3.45 6.31
N LEU A 66 -0.45 4.10 6.77
CA LEU A 66 -0.50 4.69 8.10
C LEU A 66 -0.46 3.61 9.17
N THR A 67 0.32 3.86 10.21
CA THR A 67 0.40 3.02 11.40
C THR A 67 -0.05 3.82 12.62
N GLU A 68 -0.34 3.14 13.72
CA GLU A 68 -0.74 3.81 14.95
C GLU A 68 0.32 4.82 15.42
N GLU A 69 1.59 4.57 15.11
CA GLU A 69 2.69 5.47 15.49
C GLU A 69 2.61 6.82 14.77
N ASP A 70 1.97 6.87 13.60
CA ASP A 70 1.76 8.11 12.85
C ASP A 70 0.63 8.97 13.46
N ILE A 71 -0.14 8.42 14.40
CA ILE A 71 -1.34 9.04 14.95
C ILE A 71 -1.06 9.51 16.38
N PRO A 72 -1.51 10.70 16.77
CA PRO A 72 -1.39 11.15 18.15
C PRO A 72 -1.96 10.12 19.12
N LYS A 73 -1.26 9.91 20.23
CA LYS A 73 -1.54 8.83 21.17
C LYS A 73 -3.00 8.80 21.63
N GLU A 74 -3.57 9.95 21.91
CA GLU A 74 -4.95 10.08 22.40
C GLU A 74 -6.01 9.78 21.33
N LYS A 75 -5.60 9.66 20.05
CA LYS A 75 -6.52 9.40 18.93
C LYS A 75 -6.33 8.00 18.33
N ARG A 76 -5.40 7.20 18.86
CA ARG A 76 -5.06 5.89 18.30
C ARG A 76 -6.21 4.91 18.36
N GLU A 77 -6.99 4.92 19.42
CA GLU A 77 -8.14 4.02 19.54
C GLU A 77 -9.19 4.33 18.48
N LEU A 78 -9.51 5.61 18.30
CA LEU A 78 -10.45 6.03 17.26
C LEU A 78 -9.93 5.68 15.88
N PHE A 79 -8.64 5.91 15.63
CA PHE A 79 -8.01 5.54 14.35
C PHE A 79 -8.15 4.05 14.07
N ARG A 80 -7.92 3.20 15.06
CA ARG A 80 -8.01 1.75 14.94
C ARG A 80 -9.42 1.32 14.56
N ILE A 81 -10.42 1.89 15.19
CA ILE A 81 -11.84 1.62 14.92
C ILE A 81 -12.21 2.05 13.50
N LEU A 82 -11.88 3.29 13.14
CA LEU A 82 -12.20 3.85 11.82
C LEU A 82 -11.45 3.12 10.70
N ARG A 83 -10.23 2.67 10.97
CA ARG A 83 -9.43 1.95 9.99
C ARG A 83 -10.10 0.65 9.55
N GLU A 84 -10.62 -0.11 10.50
CA GLU A 84 -11.32 -1.36 10.17
C GLU A 84 -12.55 -1.08 9.29
N ASP A 85 -13.36 -0.12 9.67
CA ASP A 85 -14.55 0.24 8.91
C ASP A 85 -14.21 0.74 7.51
N LEU A 86 -13.18 1.60 7.41
CA LEU A 86 -12.76 2.14 6.11
C LEU A 86 -12.11 1.08 5.23
N CYS A 87 -11.37 0.14 5.80
CA CYS A 87 -10.83 -0.97 5.02
C CYS A 87 -11.94 -1.77 4.37
N ASP A 88 -13.01 -2.06 5.11
CA ASP A 88 -14.17 -2.78 4.58
C ASP A 88 -14.83 -2.01 3.44
N VAL A 89 -15.00 -0.69 3.60
CA VAL A 89 -15.61 0.16 2.58
C VAL A 89 -14.73 0.26 1.33
N LEU A 90 -13.42 0.50 1.51
CA LEU A 90 -12.52 0.77 0.40
C LEU A 90 -12.14 -0.48 -0.40
N LEU A 91 -12.04 -1.63 0.26
CA LEU A 91 -11.59 -2.88 -0.37
C LEU A 91 -12.73 -3.85 -0.67
N LYS A 92 -13.95 -3.51 -0.30
CA LYS A 92 -15.09 -4.37 -0.57
C LYS A 92 -15.42 -4.35 -2.06
N GLU A 93 -15.44 -5.51 -2.66
CA GLU A 93 -15.88 -5.68 -4.04
C GLU A 93 -17.33 -6.15 -4.06
N GLU A 94 -18.12 -5.55 -4.93
CA GLU A 94 -19.52 -5.92 -5.14
C GLU A 94 -19.65 -6.98 -6.23
#